data_992f7c9f9b57cc4eac215db51622dc27
#
_entry.id   992f7c9f9b57cc4eac215db51622dc27
#
_cell.length_a   1.000
_cell.length_b   1.000
_cell.length_c   1.000
_cell.angle_alpha   90.00
_cell.angle_beta   90.00
_cell.angle_gamma   90.00
#
_symmetry.space_group_name_H-M   'P 1'
#
loop_
_entity.id
_entity.type
_entity.pdbx_description
1 polymer ?
#
loop_
_entity_poly.entity_id
_entity_poly.type
_entity_poly.pdbx_seq_one_letter_code
_entity_poly.pdbx_strand_id
1 'polypeptide(L)'
;MTSAASASSSAAPAGAASRPVPRAGVLSIDPYVPGKSHATGGGKVYKLSSNETPLGASRAAIEAYRRAAESLELYPDGAATALRQAIAAKFGLDPARIVCGAGSDEVLSMLTNAYVGPGDEGIYPEHGFLVYKLALLAAGGTPVVAPEKDLTADVDAILARVTPRTKIVFLANPNNPTGTYLPFSEVKRLHAGLPAHVLLVLDAAYAEYVRRNDYASGLELVATSENVVMTRTFSKIHGLAFLRLGWCYAPAHVADALNRIRGPFNVNGPAIQAGIAALADDAHVAAAVAHNERWLPWLAQEIEALGLKVTPSVGNFLLVHFPGEKGRTAKDADAFLSAHGLVLRGVAAYGLPNALRLTVGTEEANRHVVATLKAFMIRGGAGA
;
A
#
# COMPACT_ATOMS: atom_id res chain seq x y z
N MET A 1 -1.50 -14.80 71.40
CA MET A 1 -2.02 -13.55 70.86
C MET A 1 -1.62 -13.50 69.37
N THR A 2 -2.51 -14.01 68.55
CA THR A 2 -2.32 -14.12 67.09
C THR A 2 -3.11 -13.02 66.42
N SER A 3 -2.40 -12.09 65.76
CA SER A 3 -2.98 -11.02 64.97
C SER A 3 -3.29 -11.55 63.58
N ALA A 4 -4.57 -11.55 63.19
CA ALA A 4 -5.03 -11.87 61.85
C ALA A 4 -4.95 -10.61 60.97
N ALA A 5 -4.14 -10.69 59.92
CA ALA A 5 -4.12 -9.67 58.88
C ALA A 5 -5.33 -9.85 57.95
N SER A 6 -6.21 -8.86 57.92
CA SER A 6 -7.33 -8.79 57.01
C SER A 6 -6.87 -8.41 55.59
N ALA A 7 -7.02 -9.35 54.66
CA ALA A 7 -6.87 -9.07 53.23
C ALA A 7 -8.07 -8.26 52.74
N SER A 8 -7.86 -7.00 52.37
CA SER A 8 -8.85 -6.16 51.69
C SER A 8 -8.97 -6.58 50.24
N SER A 9 -10.05 -7.27 49.91
CA SER A 9 -10.50 -7.51 48.55
C SER A 9 -10.98 -6.18 47.97
N SER A 10 -10.23 -5.60 47.05
CA SER A 10 -10.71 -4.47 46.25
C SER A 10 -11.71 -4.98 45.22
N ALA A 11 -13.00 -4.82 45.52
CA ALA A 11 -14.07 -5.04 44.58
C ALA A 11 -13.91 -4.06 43.38
N ALA A 12 -13.90 -4.59 42.17
CA ALA A 12 -13.98 -3.79 40.95
C ALA A 12 -15.27 -2.96 40.95
N PRO A 13 -15.28 -1.73 40.36
CA PRO A 13 -16.45 -0.89 40.38
C PRO A 13 -17.61 -1.56 39.61
N ALA A 14 -18.68 -1.84 40.31
CA ALA A 14 -19.94 -2.27 39.75
C ALA A 14 -20.54 -1.10 38.93
N GLY A 15 -20.61 -1.28 37.59
CA GLY A 15 -21.26 -0.27 36.74
C GLY A 15 -20.83 -0.19 35.28
N ALA A 16 -20.00 -1.12 34.78
CA ALA A 16 -19.83 -1.23 33.35
C ALA A 16 -21.09 -1.88 32.75
N ALA A 17 -21.89 -1.10 32.02
CA ALA A 17 -23.02 -1.63 31.26
C ALA A 17 -22.55 -2.85 30.45
N SER A 18 -23.31 -3.97 30.52
CA SER A 18 -23.01 -5.22 29.81
C SER A 18 -23.24 -5.04 28.29
N ARG A 19 -22.30 -4.36 27.63
CA ARG A 19 -22.29 -4.21 26.19
C ARG A 19 -21.20 -5.11 25.58
N PRO A 20 -21.37 -5.59 24.35
CA PRO A 20 -20.31 -6.30 23.65
C PRO A 20 -19.04 -5.45 23.58
N VAL A 21 -17.90 -6.05 23.90
CA VAL A 21 -16.58 -5.39 23.87
C VAL A 21 -15.77 -5.99 22.74
N PRO A 22 -15.27 -5.17 21.79
CA PRO A 22 -14.36 -5.65 20.74
C PRO A 22 -13.09 -6.24 21.34
N ARG A 23 -12.39 -7.10 20.57
CA ARG A 23 -11.06 -7.60 20.95
C ARG A 23 -10.10 -6.45 21.22
N ALA A 24 -9.19 -6.61 22.16
CA ALA A 24 -8.25 -5.55 22.58
C ALA A 24 -7.43 -4.98 21.41
N GLY A 25 -6.97 -5.83 20.48
CA GLY A 25 -6.25 -5.38 19.27
C GLY A 25 -7.07 -4.43 18.40
N VAL A 26 -8.39 -4.65 18.30
CA VAL A 26 -9.28 -3.75 17.54
C VAL A 26 -9.37 -2.37 18.19
N LEU A 27 -9.44 -2.33 19.52
CA LEU A 27 -9.51 -1.06 20.27
C LEU A 27 -8.21 -0.25 20.25
N SER A 28 -7.08 -0.88 19.89
CA SER A 28 -5.79 -0.19 19.71
C SER A 28 -5.57 0.35 18.29
N ILE A 29 -6.52 0.15 17.38
CA ILE A 29 -6.46 0.65 16.01
C ILE A 29 -6.97 2.08 15.94
N ASP A 30 -6.11 3.02 15.53
CA ASP A 30 -6.59 4.30 15.03
C ASP A 30 -7.21 4.10 13.65
N PRO A 31 -8.44 4.59 13.39
CA PRO A 31 -9.07 4.46 12.09
C PRO A 31 -8.17 5.01 10.98
N TYR A 32 -8.08 4.27 9.87
CA TYR A 32 -7.30 4.71 8.71
C TYR A 32 -7.83 6.03 8.17
N VAL A 33 -6.95 7.04 8.09
CA VAL A 33 -7.28 8.33 7.48
C VAL A 33 -6.78 8.33 6.04
N PRO A 34 -7.68 8.32 5.04
CA PRO A 34 -7.30 8.38 3.64
C PRO A 34 -6.64 9.72 3.28
N GLY A 35 -5.97 9.76 2.12
CA GLY A 35 -5.46 11.02 1.57
C GLY A 35 -6.61 12.00 1.33
N LYS A 36 -6.35 13.29 1.59
CA LYS A 36 -7.31 14.36 1.28
C LYS A 36 -7.68 14.31 -0.21
N SER A 37 -8.93 14.64 -0.52
CA SER A 37 -9.42 14.74 -1.90
C SER A 37 -9.82 16.17 -2.29
N HIS A 38 -9.83 17.08 -1.32
CA HIS A 38 -10.26 18.46 -1.49
C HIS A 38 -9.14 19.41 -1.12
N ALA A 39 -8.98 20.44 -1.91
CA ALA A 39 -8.13 21.58 -1.62
C ALA A 39 -8.90 22.63 -0.79
N THR A 40 -8.18 23.50 -0.10
CA THR A 40 -8.76 24.61 0.68
C THR A 40 -8.97 25.87 -0.16
N GLY A 41 -8.27 25.99 -1.30
CA GLY A 41 -8.44 27.09 -2.25
C GLY A 41 -9.55 26.83 -3.26
N GLY A 42 -10.04 27.93 -3.89
CA GLY A 42 -10.96 27.85 -5.03
C GLY A 42 -10.24 27.49 -6.35
N GLY A 43 -10.99 26.98 -7.32
CA GLY A 43 -10.47 26.69 -8.66
C GLY A 43 -10.24 25.21 -8.96
N LYS A 44 -9.38 24.93 -9.95
CA LYS A 44 -9.08 23.55 -10.37
C LYS A 44 -8.27 22.83 -9.29
N VAL A 45 -8.72 21.63 -8.90
CA VAL A 45 -8.05 20.79 -7.89
C VAL A 45 -7.30 19.67 -8.58
N TYR A 46 -6.03 19.51 -8.20
CA TYR A 46 -5.17 18.40 -8.60
C TYR A 46 -4.96 17.48 -7.40
N LYS A 47 -5.62 16.32 -7.43
CA LYS A 47 -5.47 15.29 -6.39
C LYS A 47 -4.21 14.46 -6.66
N LEU A 48 -3.16 14.71 -5.89
CA LEU A 48 -1.85 14.06 -6.02
C LEU A 48 -1.50 13.26 -4.73
N SER A 49 -2.51 12.80 -4.01
CA SER A 49 -2.39 12.24 -2.66
C SER A 49 -2.44 10.70 -2.57
N SER A 50 -2.88 10.00 -3.63
CA SER A 50 -3.22 8.58 -3.51
C SER A 50 -2.57 7.67 -4.55
N ASN A 51 -1.58 8.17 -5.29
CA ASN A 51 -0.82 7.44 -6.28
C ASN A 51 -1.69 6.86 -7.42
N GLU A 52 -2.79 7.56 -7.75
CA GLU A 52 -3.56 7.24 -8.94
C GLU A 52 -2.74 7.57 -10.20
N THR A 53 -2.95 6.84 -11.30
CA THR A 53 -2.34 7.22 -12.59
C THR A 53 -3.04 8.46 -13.17
N PRO A 54 -2.30 9.46 -13.67
CA PRO A 54 -2.88 10.66 -14.26
C PRO A 54 -3.58 10.41 -15.60
N LEU A 55 -3.34 9.25 -16.22
CA LEU A 55 -3.99 8.87 -17.48
C LEU A 55 -5.40 8.29 -17.27
N GLY A 56 -5.79 8.01 -16.02
CA GLY A 56 -7.06 7.36 -15.72
C GLY A 56 -7.10 5.89 -16.14
N ALA A 57 -8.30 5.34 -16.25
CA ALA A 57 -8.51 3.98 -16.75
C ALA A 57 -8.47 3.94 -18.28
N SER A 58 -8.07 2.79 -18.85
CA SER A 58 -8.09 2.61 -20.29
C SER A 58 -9.53 2.70 -20.85
N ARG A 59 -9.66 3.13 -22.11
CA ARG A 59 -10.96 3.20 -22.76
C ARG A 59 -11.66 1.86 -22.82
N ALA A 60 -10.91 0.79 -23.08
CA ALA A 60 -11.44 -0.58 -23.09
C ALA A 60 -12.02 -0.98 -21.72
N ALA A 61 -11.34 -0.63 -20.62
CA ALA A 61 -11.83 -0.90 -19.27
C ALA A 61 -13.11 -0.11 -18.94
N ILE A 62 -13.18 1.17 -19.35
CA ILE A 62 -14.38 2.01 -19.16
C ILE A 62 -15.56 1.43 -19.92
N GLU A 63 -15.36 0.99 -21.16
CA GLU A 63 -16.42 0.40 -21.98
C GLU A 63 -16.88 -0.95 -21.45
N ALA A 64 -15.96 -1.78 -20.94
CA ALA A 64 -16.31 -3.04 -20.26
C ALA A 64 -17.13 -2.79 -18.98
N TYR A 65 -16.75 -1.79 -18.18
CA TYR A 65 -17.53 -1.37 -17.02
C TYR A 65 -18.95 -0.92 -17.39
N ARG A 66 -19.11 -0.12 -18.45
CA ARG A 66 -20.42 0.35 -18.93
C ARG A 66 -21.32 -0.82 -19.34
N ARG A 67 -20.78 -1.80 -20.04
CA ARG A 67 -21.54 -3.01 -20.41
C ARG A 67 -21.95 -3.82 -19.17
N ALA A 68 -21.10 -3.88 -18.15
CA ALA A 68 -21.42 -4.59 -16.91
C ALA A 68 -22.60 -3.94 -16.15
N ALA A 69 -22.89 -2.67 -16.39
CA ALA A 69 -24.04 -1.98 -15.78
C ALA A 69 -25.40 -2.52 -16.27
N GLU A 70 -25.42 -3.30 -17.36
CA GLU A 70 -26.64 -3.92 -17.89
C GLU A 70 -27.06 -5.19 -17.16
N SER A 71 -26.28 -5.61 -16.15
CA SER A 71 -26.50 -6.88 -15.41
C SER A 71 -26.29 -6.69 -13.90
N LEU A 72 -26.67 -5.52 -13.35
CA LEU A 72 -26.47 -5.20 -11.93
C LEU A 72 -27.28 -6.05 -10.97
N GLU A 73 -28.37 -6.67 -11.44
CA GLU A 73 -29.25 -7.55 -10.68
C GLU A 73 -28.65 -8.95 -10.47
N LEU A 74 -27.58 -9.31 -11.21
CA LEU A 74 -27.01 -10.64 -11.17
C LEU A 74 -25.76 -10.68 -10.26
N TYR A 75 -25.64 -11.73 -9.47
CA TYR A 75 -24.39 -12.01 -8.78
C TYR A 75 -23.26 -12.28 -9.78
N PRO A 76 -22.04 -11.79 -9.53
CA PRO A 76 -20.89 -12.15 -10.34
C PRO A 76 -20.46 -13.60 -10.12
N ASP A 77 -19.55 -14.11 -10.97
CA ASP A 77 -18.84 -15.35 -10.68
C ASP A 77 -18.03 -15.20 -9.38
N GLY A 78 -18.46 -15.91 -8.33
CA GLY A 78 -17.83 -15.87 -7.01
C GLY A 78 -16.38 -16.35 -6.98
N ALA A 79 -15.94 -17.10 -7.99
CA ALA A 79 -14.54 -17.53 -8.16
C ALA A 79 -13.70 -16.55 -8.98
N ALA A 80 -14.30 -15.51 -9.60
CA ALA A 80 -13.67 -14.61 -10.56
C ALA A 80 -12.87 -15.37 -11.65
N THR A 81 -13.44 -16.48 -12.17
CA THR A 81 -12.75 -17.46 -13.03
C THR A 81 -12.15 -16.80 -14.26
N ALA A 82 -12.95 -16.01 -14.98
CA ALA A 82 -12.49 -15.33 -16.20
C ALA A 82 -11.34 -14.34 -15.92
N LEU A 83 -11.39 -13.61 -14.81
CA LEU A 83 -10.32 -12.70 -14.40
C LEU A 83 -9.05 -13.47 -14.03
N ARG A 84 -9.16 -14.55 -13.25
CA ARG A 84 -8.01 -15.41 -12.90
C ARG A 84 -7.36 -16.02 -14.14
N GLN A 85 -8.14 -16.46 -15.12
CA GLN A 85 -7.65 -16.95 -16.40
C GLN A 85 -6.94 -15.86 -17.20
N ALA A 86 -7.49 -14.64 -17.24
CA ALA A 86 -6.85 -13.50 -17.91
C ALA A 86 -5.51 -13.12 -17.25
N ILE A 87 -5.45 -13.10 -15.92
CA ILE A 87 -4.19 -12.86 -15.18
C ILE A 87 -3.20 -13.99 -15.47
N ALA A 88 -3.64 -15.25 -15.41
CA ALA A 88 -2.79 -16.41 -15.67
C ALA A 88 -2.20 -16.36 -17.08
N ALA A 89 -3.01 -16.08 -18.09
CA ALA A 89 -2.56 -15.95 -19.48
C ALA A 89 -1.56 -14.80 -19.65
N LYS A 90 -1.79 -13.65 -18.98
CA LYS A 90 -0.92 -12.47 -19.06
C LYS A 90 0.48 -12.70 -18.49
N PHE A 91 0.56 -13.44 -17.38
CA PHE A 91 1.81 -13.59 -16.61
C PHE A 91 2.39 -15.03 -16.66
N GLY A 92 1.79 -15.95 -17.42
CA GLY A 92 2.25 -17.33 -17.50
C GLY A 92 2.07 -18.11 -16.20
N LEU A 93 0.95 -17.92 -15.49
CA LEU A 93 0.70 -18.46 -14.15
C LEU A 93 -0.37 -19.57 -14.16
N ASP A 94 -0.39 -20.35 -13.07
CA ASP A 94 -1.50 -21.28 -12.80
C ASP A 94 -2.71 -20.50 -12.23
N PRO A 95 -3.87 -20.48 -12.90
CA PRO A 95 -5.05 -19.78 -12.42
C PRO A 95 -5.62 -20.36 -11.11
N ALA A 96 -5.32 -21.62 -10.75
CA ALA A 96 -5.72 -22.21 -9.48
C ALA A 96 -4.99 -21.61 -8.28
N ARG A 97 -3.81 -21.02 -8.52
CA ARG A 97 -2.98 -20.38 -7.51
C ARG A 97 -3.20 -18.86 -7.41
N ILE A 98 -4.18 -18.30 -8.14
CA ILE A 98 -4.54 -16.90 -8.10
C ILE A 98 -5.78 -16.70 -7.24
N VAL A 99 -5.73 -15.77 -6.29
CA VAL A 99 -6.89 -15.34 -5.50
C VAL A 99 -7.11 -13.85 -5.71
N CYS A 100 -8.34 -13.49 -6.09
CA CYS A 100 -8.73 -12.09 -6.31
C CYS A 100 -9.43 -11.52 -5.07
N GLY A 101 -9.28 -10.21 -4.84
CA GLY A 101 -9.87 -9.50 -3.72
C GLY A 101 -10.38 -8.10 -4.10
N ALA A 102 -11.19 -7.52 -3.22
CA ALA A 102 -11.64 -6.13 -3.27
C ALA A 102 -10.46 -5.16 -2.98
N GLY A 103 -9.49 -5.09 -3.89
CA GLY A 103 -8.18 -4.49 -3.74
C GLY A 103 -7.18 -5.47 -3.14
N SER A 104 -5.88 -5.16 -3.26
CA SER A 104 -4.84 -5.91 -2.53
C SER A 104 -5.00 -5.82 -1.01
N ASP A 105 -5.66 -4.76 -0.50
CA ASP A 105 -5.93 -4.57 0.93
C ASP A 105 -6.76 -5.74 1.51
N GLU A 106 -7.79 -6.23 0.79
CA GLU A 106 -8.55 -7.39 1.22
C GLU A 106 -7.68 -8.66 1.21
N VAL A 107 -6.83 -8.82 0.20
CA VAL A 107 -5.91 -9.97 0.14
C VAL A 107 -4.94 -9.95 1.32
N LEU A 108 -4.35 -8.79 1.65
CA LEU A 108 -3.46 -8.63 2.81
C LEU A 108 -4.19 -8.95 4.12
N SER A 109 -5.45 -8.52 4.25
CA SER A 109 -6.29 -8.82 5.42
C SER A 109 -6.62 -10.31 5.51
N MET A 110 -6.94 -10.97 4.39
CA MET A 110 -7.20 -12.40 4.35
C MET A 110 -5.95 -13.20 4.74
N LEU A 111 -4.77 -12.86 4.20
CA LEU A 111 -3.50 -13.49 4.57
C LEU A 111 -3.24 -13.36 6.07
N THR A 112 -3.45 -12.18 6.63
CA THR A 112 -3.27 -11.96 8.06
C THR A 112 -4.28 -12.79 8.88
N ASN A 113 -5.55 -12.79 8.52
CA ASN A 113 -6.59 -13.55 9.21
C ASN A 113 -6.40 -15.07 9.11
N ALA A 114 -5.79 -15.57 8.03
CA ALA A 114 -5.51 -16.99 7.86
C ALA A 114 -4.32 -17.49 8.67
N TYR A 115 -3.31 -16.64 8.90
CA TYR A 115 -2.01 -17.07 9.45
C TYR A 115 -1.65 -16.45 10.79
N VAL A 116 -2.34 -15.40 11.26
CA VAL A 116 -2.00 -14.66 12.47
C VAL A 116 -3.17 -14.65 13.44
N GLY A 117 -2.89 -14.95 14.71
CA GLY A 117 -3.83 -14.89 15.81
C GLY A 117 -3.20 -14.29 17.08
N PRO A 118 -3.93 -14.34 18.22
CA PRO A 118 -3.41 -13.88 19.50
C PRO A 118 -2.13 -14.64 19.90
N GLY A 119 -1.07 -13.91 20.24
CA GLY A 119 0.24 -14.45 20.58
C GLY A 119 1.22 -14.56 19.41
N ASP A 120 0.73 -14.47 18.17
CA ASP A 120 1.57 -14.46 16.98
C ASP A 120 2.12 -13.07 16.67
N GLU A 121 3.19 -13.01 15.88
CA GLU A 121 3.87 -11.81 15.46
C GLU A 121 3.88 -11.67 13.95
N GLY A 122 3.74 -10.41 13.46
CA GLY A 122 3.94 -10.05 12.06
C GLY A 122 4.95 -8.93 11.93
N ILE A 123 5.95 -9.11 11.05
CA ILE A 123 7.05 -8.16 10.85
C ILE A 123 6.77 -7.33 9.60
N TYR A 124 7.12 -6.04 9.66
CA TYR A 124 7.13 -5.13 8.50
C TYR A 124 8.18 -4.01 8.72
N PRO A 125 8.71 -3.40 7.64
CA PRO A 125 9.66 -2.29 7.72
C PRO A 125 9.03 -1.04 8.37
N GLU A 126 9.86 -0.20 9.00
CA GLU A 126 9.45 0.96 9.80
C GLU A 126 8.48 1.90 9.08
N HIS A 127 8.75 2.19 7.82
CA HIS A 127 7.87 3.01 6.97
C HIS A 127 7.03 2.14 6.02
N GLY A 128 6.70 0.91 6.42
CA GLY A 128 5.85 0.01 5.65
C GLY A 128 4.41 0.52 5.53
N PHE A 129 3.68 -0.02 4.55
CA PHE A 129 2.30 0.39 4.31
C PHE A 129 1.41 0.17 5.56
N LEU A 130 0.69 1.21 5.99
CA LEU A 130 -0.07 1.23 7.26
C LEU A 130 -1.05 0.06 7.41
N VAL A 131 -1.54 -0.48 6.32
CA VAL A 131 -2.48 -1.61 6.33
C VAL A 131 -1.88 -2.85 7.00
N TYR A 132 -0.56 -3.06 6.94
CA TYR A 132 0.07 -4.21 7.61
C TYR A 132 -0.15 -4.17 9.12
N LYS A 133 0.16 -3.04 9.75
CA LYS A 133 -0.09 -2.84 11.19
C LYS A 133 -1.56 -3.02 11.54
N LEU A 134 -2.45 -2.42 10.76
CA LEU A 134 -3.89 -2.48 11.00
C LEU A 134 -4.43 -3.92 10.89
N ALA A 135 -4.02 -4.66 9.86
CA ALA A 135 -4.42 -6.05 9.67
C ALA A 135 -3.92 -6.96 10.80
N LEU A 136 -2.66 -6.80 11.23
CA LEU A 136 -2.08 -7.55 12.36
C LEU A 136 -2.86 -7.31 13.66
N LEU A 137 -3.13 -6.07 14.01
CA LEU A 137 -3.91 -5.72 15.19
C LEU A 137 -5.34 -6.25 15.11
N ALA A 138 -5.97 -6.16 13.94
CA ALA A 138 -7.33 -6.66 13.72
C ALA A 138 -7.42 -8.19 13.86
N ALA A 139 -6.37 -8.93 13.46
CA ALA A 139 -6.27 -10.37 13.66
C ALA A 139 -5.95 -10.75 15.11
N GLY A 140 -5.50 -9.81 15.94
CA GLY A 140 -5.07 -10.02 17.33
C GLY A 140 -3.59 -10.36 17.46
N GLY A 141 -2.82 -10.25 16.38
CA GLY A 141 -1.37 -10.43 16.38
C GLY A 141 -0.62 -9.20 16.88
N THR A 142 0.66 -9.38 17.12
CA THR A 142 1.58 -8.33 17.55
C THR A 142 2.36 -7.77 16.36
N PRO A 143 2.20 -6.48 16.03
CA PRO A 143 3.03 -5.82 15.01
C PRO A 143 4.48 -5.68 15.49
N VAL A 144 5.44 -6.13 14.69
CA VAL A 144 6.88 -6.02 14.95
C VAL A 144 7.52 -5.17 13.86
N VAL A 145 8.07 -4.03 14.24
CA VAL A 145 8.68 -3.08 13.31
C VAL A 145 10.16 -3.39 13.13
N ALA A 146 10.60 -3.55 11.88
CA ALA A 146 12.01 -3.64 11.52
C ALA A 146 12.52 -2.28 11.08
N PRO A 147 13.60 -1.72 11.69
CA PRO A 147 14.16 -0.45 11.26
C PRO A 147 14.67 -0.54 9.82
N GLU A 148 14.68 0.60 9.18
CA GLU A 148 15.13 0.78 7.81
C GLU A 148 16.51 1.45 7.78
N LYS A 149 17.19 1.29 6.66
CA LYS A 149 18.42 2.02 6.37
C LYS A 149 18.16 2.94 5.17
N ASP A 150 18.37 4.24 5.35
CA ASP A 150 18.13 5.25 4.33
C ASP A 150 16.73 5.13 3.68
N LEU A 151 15.68 4.95 4.50
CA LEU A 151 14.29 4.78 4.08
C LEU A 151 14.06 3.54 3.18
N THR A 152 14.94 2.57 3.26
CA THR A 152 14.86 1.31 2.51
C THR A 152 14.86 0.15 3.51
N ALA A 153 14.04 -0.85 3.26
CA ALA A 153 13.97 -2.04 4.11
C ALA A 153 15.36 -2.68 4.28
N ASP A 154 15.71 -3.02 5.52
CA ASP A 154 16.96 -3.69 5.85
C ASP A 154 16.69 -5.17 6.14
N VAL A 155 17.23 -6.05 5.29
CA VAL A 155 17.04 -7.50 5.39
C VAL A 155 17.59 -8.05 6.70
N ASP A 156 18.75 -7.58 7.15
CA ASP A 156 19.35 -8.04 8.40
C ASP A 156 18.51 -7.60 9.61
N ALA A 157 17.98 -6.38 9.56
CA ALA A 157 17.07 -5.89 10.59
C ALA A 157 15.74 -6.67 10.65
N ILE A 158 15.21 -7.09 9.51
CA ILE A 158 14.01 -7.94 9.44
C ILE A 158 14.33 -9.32 10.02
N LEU A 159 15.40 -9.97 9.58
CA LEU A 159 15.79 -11.30 10.02
C LEU A 159 16.12 -11.36 11.52
N ALA A 160 16.76 -10.32 12.06
CA ALA A 160 17.06 -10.21 13.49
C ALA A 160 15.82 -10.12 14.39
N ARG A 161 14.64 -9.85 13.82
CA ARG A 161 13.36 -9.77 14.55
C ARG A 161 12.51 -11.03 14.48
N VAL A 162 12.95 -12.02 13.70
CA VAL A 162 12.23 -13.29 13.58
C VAL A 162 12.32 -14.06 14.89
N THR A 163 11.18 -14.46 15.40
CA THR A 163 11.03 -15.29 16.60
C THR A 163 10.21 -16.55 16.31
N PRO A 164 10.11 -17.53 17.18
CA PRO A 164 9.21 -18.67 17.01
C PRO A 164 7.72 -18.28 16.87
N ARG A 165 7.33 -17.07 17.30
CA ARG A 165 5.97 -16.52 17.16
C ARG A 165 5.73 -15.82 15.84
N THR A 166 6.77 -15.52 15.07
CA THR A 166 6.64 -14.87 13.77
C THR A 166 5.90 -15.77 12.79
N LYS A 167 4.80 -15.29 12.22
CA LYS A 167 3.98 -16.01 11.24
C LYS A 167 4.04 -15.38 9.84
N ILE A 168 4.23 -14.06 9.76
CA ILE A 168 4.17 -13.32 8.52
C ILE A 168 5.20 -12.19 8.49
N VAL A 169 5.81 -11.99 7.35
CA VAL A 169 6.66 -10.84 7.03
C VAL A 169 6.07 -10.14 5.83
N PHE A 170 5.75 -8.86 5.96
CA PHE A 170 5.31 -8.00 4.86
C PHE A 170 6.47 -7.20 4.31
N LEU A 171 6.65 -7.23 3.01
CA LEU A 171 7.63 -6.43 2.29
C LEU A 171 6.97 -5.77 1.07
N ALA A 172 6.70 -4.46 1.15
CA ALA A 172 6.34 -3.68 -0.02
C ALA A 172 7.58 -3.42 -0.87
N ASN A 173 7.55 -3.83 -2.14
CA ASN A 173 8.66 -3.64 -3.05
C ASN A 173 8.16 -3.32 -4.48
N PRO A 174 8.20 -2.04 -4.90
CA PRO A 174 8.64 -0.83 -4.19
C PRO A 174 7.83 -0.45 -2.97
N ASN A 175 8.48 0.20 -1.98
CA ASN A 175 7.82 0.61 -0.76
C ASN A 175 6.98 1.89 -0.92
N ASN A 176 5.90 1.98 -0.19
CA ASN A 176 5.06 3.16 -0.02
C ASN A 176 5.02 3.51 1.48
N PRO A 177 5.49 4.71 1.91
CA PRO A 177 5.54 5.96 1.13
C PRO A 177 6.93 6.36 0.60
N THR A 178 7.98 5.57 0.80
CA THR A 178 9.36 5.98 0.52
C THR A 178 9.72 5.98 -0.97
N GLY A 179 9.11 5.07 -1.76
CA GLY A 179 9.43 4.89 -3.19
C GLY A 179 10.68 4.07 -3.43
N THR A 180 11.40 3.69 -2.39
CA THR A 180 12.60 2.85 -2.43
C THR A 180 12.27 1.40 -2.75
N TYR A 181 13.27 0.60 -3.15
CA TYR A 181 13.10 -0.82 -3.42
C TYR A 181 14.33 -1.61 -2.98
N LEU A 182 14.14 -2.91 -2.78
CA LEU A 182 15.21 -3.88 -2.64
C LEU A 182 15.50 -4.55 -3.97
N PRO A 183 16.78 -4.72 -4.37
CA PRO A 183 17.15 -5.61 -5.45
C PRO A 183 16.65 -7.03 -5.21
N PHE A 184 16.35 -7.77 -6.27
CA PHE A 184 15.80 -9.12 -6.13
C PHE A 184 16.76 -10.09 -5.43
N SER A 185 18.07 -9.87 -5.49
CA SER A 185 19.07 -10.61 -4.70
C SER A 185 18.82 -10.49 -3.20
N GLU A 186 18.47 -9.29 -2.72
CA GLU A 186 18.16 -9.05 -1.31
C GLU A 186 16.80 -9.65 -0.92
N VAL A 187 15.81 -9.63 -1.80
CA VAL A 187 14.53 -10.31 -1.59
C VAL A 187 14.74 -11.83 -1.47
N LYS A 188 15.61 -12.42 -2.31
CA LYS A 188 16.00 -13.83 -2.19
C LYS A 188 16.77 -14.13 -0.91
N ARG A 189 17.66 -13.22 -0.49
CA ARG A 189 18.40 -13.35 0.77
C ARG A 189 17.45 -13.31 1.97
N LEU A 190 16.46 -12.41 1.96
CA LEU A 190 15.42 -12.37 2.98
C LEU A 190 14.67 -13.71 3.06
N HIS A 191 14.16 -14.19 1.92
CA HIS A 191 13.43 -15.46 1.87
C HIS A 191 14.28 -16.64 2.38
N ALA A 192 15.54 -16.72 1.96
CA ALA A 192 16.45 -17.80 2.38
C ALA A 192 16.76 -17.78 3.88
N GLY A 193 16.70 -16.61 4.52
CA GLY A 193 16.91 -16.45 5.96
C GLY A 193 15.65 -16.68 6.81
N LEU A 194 14.46 -16.73 6.20
CA LEU A 194 13.22 -16.96 6.92
C LEU A 194 12.98 -18.46 7.19
N PRO A 195 12.50 -18.83 8.39
CA PRO A 195 12.02 -20.20 8.66
C PRO A 195 10.87 -20.57 7.73
N ALA A 196 10.77 -21.85 7.35
CA ALA A 196 9.74 -22.34 6.42
C ALA A 196 8.29 -22.11 6.91
N HIS A 197 8.06 -21.93 8.20
CA HIS A 197 6.75 -21.65 8.77
C HIS A 197 6.36 -20.17 8.72
N VAL A 198 7.25 -19.29 8.30
CA VAL A 198 7.00 -17.84 8.17
C VAL A 198 6.61 -17.53 6.74
N LEU A 199 5.44 -16.93 6.55
CA LEU A 199 4.94 -16.50 5.27
C LEU A 199 5.57 -15.15 4.88
N LEU A 200 6.27 -15.09 3.76
CA LEU A 200 6.75 -13.84 3.16
C LEU A 200 5.72 -13.30 2.17
N VAL A 201 5.20 -12.11 2.42
CA VAL A 201 4.25 -11.41 1.54
C VAL A 201 4.97 -10.27 0.82
N LEU A 202 5.15 -10.43 -0.48
CA LEU A 202 5.74 -9.44 -1.37
C LEU A 202 4.61 -8.58 -1.96
N ASP A 203 4.46 -7.36 -1.45
CA ASP A 203 3.46 -6.41 -1.96
C ASP A 203 4.06 -5.61 -3.14
N ALA A 204 3.72 -6.05 -4.35
CA ALA A 204 4.24 -5.53 -5.61
C ALA A 204 3.26 -4.55 -6.29
N ALA A 205 2.60 -3.68 -5.49
CA ALA A 205 1.57 -2.76 -5.98
C ALA A 205 2.06 -1.76 -7.04
N TYR A 206 3.36 -1.54 -7.15
CA TYR A 206 3.99 -0.61 -8.11
C TYR A 206 4.92 -1.30 -9.10
N ALA A 207 4.89 -2.63 -9.19
CA ALA A 207 5.83 -3.43 -9.98
C ALA A 207 5.89 -3.03 -11.46
N GLU A 208 4.77 -2.63 -12.06
CA GLU A 208 4.68 -2.26 -13.47
C GLU A 208 5.46 -0.98 -13.81
N TYR A 209 5.70 -0.10 -12.82
CA TYR A 209 6.48 1.13 -13.00
C TYR A 209 7.99 0.92 -12.94
N VAL A 210 8.47 -0.22 -12.40
CA VAL A 210 9.90 -0.43 -12.13
C VAL A 210 10.64 -0.80 -13.41
N ARG A 211 11.68 -0.03 -13.73
CA ARG A 211 12.56 -0.22 -14.90
C ARG A 211 14.01 -0.51 -14.50
N ARG A 212 14.16 -1.28 -13.42
CA ARG A 212 15.48 -1.70 -12.91
C ARG A 212 15.74 -3.15 -13.28
N ASN A 213 16.91 -3.44 -13.81
CA ASN A 213 17.30 -4.79 -14.26
C ASN A 213 17.47 -5.77 -13.08
N ASP A 214 17.70 -5.25 -11.87
CA ASP A 214 17.90 -6.01 -10.65
C ASP A 214 16.61 -6.18 -9.83
N TYR A 215 15.46 -5.74 -10.35
CA TYR A 215 14.16 -5.86 -9.72
C TYR A 215 13.36 -7.02 -10.30
N ALA A 216 12.66 -7.76 -9.42
CA ALA A 216 11.57 -8.67 -9.78
C ALA A 216 10.42 -8.55 -8.79
N SER A 217 9.20 -8.80 -9.24
CA SER A 217 7.98 -8.71 -8.41
C SER A 217 7.83 -9.86 -7.40
N GLY A 218 8.67 -10.89 -7.50
CA GLY A 218 8.62 -12.07 -6.63
C GLY A 218 7.88 -13.28 -7.20
N LEU A 219 7.30 -13.21 -8.40
CA LEU A 219 6.62 -14.35 -9.03
C LEU A 219 7.50 -15.60 -9.11
N GLU A 220 8.79 -15.43 -9.40
CA GLU A 220 9.79 -16.51 -9.46
C GLU A 220 9.94 -17.22 -8.11
N LEU A 221 9.94 -16.48 -6.99
CA LEU A 221 9.99 -17.06 -5.65
C LEU A 221 8.71 -17.83 -5.31
N VAL A 222 7.55 -17.26 -5.65
CA VAL A 222 6.27 -17.97 -5.45
C VAL A 222 6.21 -19.27 -6.24
N ALA A 223 6.79 -19.29 -7.45
CA ALA A 223 6.80 -20.49 -8.29
C ALA A 223 7.57 -21.66 -7.68
N THR A 224 8.62 -21.35 -6.87
CA THR A 224 9.60 -22.33 -6.38
C THR A 224 9.62 -22.51 -4.86
N SER A 225 8.68 -21.87 -4.12
CA SER A 225 8.61 -21.94 -2.66
C SER A 225 7.19 -22.14 -2.15
N GLU A 226 7.07 -22.64 -0.93
CA GLU A 226 5.79 -22.93 -0.28
C GLU A 226 5.37 -21.85 0.73
N ASN A 227 6.18 -20.82 0.96
CA ASN A 227 5.96 -19.79 1.97
C ASN A 227 6.14 -18.36 1.43
N VAL A 228 5.95 -18.14 0.13
CA VAL A 228 5.97 -16.80 -0.48
C VAL A 228 4.66 -16.53 -1.19
N VAL A 229 4.10 -15.34 -0.98
CA VAL A 229 2.94 -14.81 -1.69
C VAL A 229 3.32 -13.47 -2.31
N MET A 230 2.93 -13.22 -3.55
CA MET A 230 3.06 -11.93 -4.21
C MET A 230 1.67 -11.32 -4.40
N THR A 231 1.49 -10.04 -4.02
CA THR A 231 0.23 -9.31 -4.22
C THR A 231 0.38 -8.22 -5.27
N ARG A 232 -0.69 -7.94 -6.01
CA ARG A 232 -0.82 -6.90 -7.01
C ARG A 232 -2.16 -6.18 -6.93
N THR A 233 -2.21 -4.97 -7.49
CA THR A 233 -3.43 -4.15 -7.50
C THR A 233 -3.71 -3.57 -8.89
N PHE A 234 -4.98 -3.42 -9.22
CA PHE A 234 -5.42 -2.64 -10.39
C PHE A 234 -5.56 -1.14 -10.09
N SER A 235 -5.36 -0.75 -8.84
CA SER A 235 -5.57 0.64 -8.39
C SER A 235 -4.52 1.63 -8.90
N LYS A 236 -3.34 1.15 -9.37
CA LYS A 236 -2.20 2.01 -9.75
C LYS A 236 -2.10 2.10 -11.26
N ILE A 237 -1.25 1.30 -11.91
CA ILE A 237 -0.97 1.39 -13.34
C ILE A 237 -2.22 1.27 -14.23
N HIS A 238 -3.18 0.45 -13.85
CA HIS A 238 -4.41 0.22 -14.62
C HIS A 238 -5.50 1.28 -14.41
N GLY A 239 -5.33 2.21 -13.46
CA GLY A 239 -6.29 3.29 -13.22
C GLY A 239 -7.65 2.86 -12.65
N LEU A 240 -7.76 1.66 -12.03
CA LEU A 240 -9.02 1.11 -11.53
C LEU A 240 -9.17 1.22 -10.00
N ALA A 241 -8.59 2.26 -9.38
CA ALA A 241 -8.64 2.43 -7.92
C ALA A 241 -10.08 2.46 -7.37
N PHE A 242 -11.02 3.03 -8.10
CA PHE A 242 -12.43 3.13 -7.72
C PHE A 242 -13.15 1.77 -7.69
N LEU A 243 -12.72 0.83 -8.52
CA LEU A 243 -13.37 -0.47 -8.65
C LEU A 243 -12.96 -1.48 -7.56
N ARG A 244 -11.93 -1.14 -6.76
CA ARG A 244 -11.42 -2.01 -5.70
C ARG A 244 -11.10 -3.41 -6.21
N LEU A 245 -10.04 -3.54 -7.00
CA LEU A 245 -9.61 -4.82 -7.55
C LEU A 245 -8.12 -5.06 -7.27
N GLY A 246 -7.81 -6.23 -6.75
CA GLY A 246 -6.45 -6.72 -6.53
C GLY A 246 -6.40 -8.24 -6.58
N TRP A 247 -5.21 -8.80 -6.53
CA TRP A 247 -5.00 -10.24 -6.57
C TRP A 247 -3.68 -10.64 -5.92
N CYS A 248 -3.55 -11.90 -5.58
CA CYS A 248 -2.27 -12.51 -5.25
C CYS A 248 -2.01 -13.76 -6.08
N TYR A 249 -0.73 -14.09 -6.20
CA TYR A 249 -0.25 -15.41 -6.61
C TYR A 249 0.40 -16.08 -5.39
N ALA A 250 0.00 -17.31 -5.11
CA ALA A 250 0.36 -17.99 -3.87
C ALA A 250 0.65 -19.47 -4.11
N PRO A 251 1.33 -20.18 -3.19
CA PRO A 251 1.34 -21.65 -3.15
C PRO A 251 -0.08 -22.20 -3.07
N ALA A 252 -0.30 -23.40 -3.60
CA ALA A 252 -1.65 -23.99 -3.71
C ALA A 252 -2.37 -24.07 -2.35
N HIS A 253 -1.66 -24.45 -1.29
CA HIS A 253 -2.24 -24.56 0.07
C HIS A 253 -2.60 -23.19 0.65
N VAL A 254 -1.85 -22.13 0.31
CA VAL A 254 -2.20 -20.76 0.72
C VAL A 254 -3.42 -20.27 -0.06
N ALA A 255 -3.47 -20.50 -1.38
CA ALA A 255 -4.63 -20.16 -2.19
C ALA A 255 -5.90 -20.88 -1.70
N ASP A 256 -5.81 -22.16 -1.32
CA ASP A 256 -6.92 -22.91 -0.70
C ASP A 256 -7.36 -22.28 0.62
N ALA A 257 -6.43 -21.94 1.50
CA ALA A 257 -6.74 -21.27 2.77
C ALA A 257 -7.49 -19.95 2.57
N LEU A 258 -7.03 -19.11 1.62
CA LEU A 258 -7.70 -17.84 1.30
C LEU A 258 -9.09 -18.08 0.69
N ASN A 259 -9.26 -19.06 -0.17
CA ASN A 259 -10.56 -19.40 -0.75
C ASN A 259 -11.58 -19.88 0.29
N ARG A 260 -11.15 -20.40 1.44
CA ARG A 260 -12.04 -20.81 2.54
C ARG A 260 -12.58 -19.64 3.34
N ILE A 261 -11.84 -18.51 3.41
CA ILE A 261 -12.18 -17.37 4.28
C ILE A 261 -12.67 -16.13 3.54
N ARG A 262 -12.42 -16.03 2.22
CA ARG A 262 -12.94 -14.91 1.43
C ARG A 262 -14.47 -14.90 1.38
N GLY A 263 -15.05 -13.71 1.24
CA GLY A 263 -16.49 -13.58 0.99
C GLY A 263 -16.91 -14.32 -0.31
N PRO A 264 -18.13 -14.86 -0.38
CA PRO A 264 -18.59 -15.64 -1.54
C PRO A 264 -18.51 -14.88 -2.88
N PHE A 265 -18.76 -13.58 -2.88
CA PHE A 265 -18.76 -12.69 -4.03
C PHE A 265 -17.95 -11.44 -3.73
N ASN A 266 -16.75 -11.60 -3.16
CA ASN A 266 -15.91 -10.51 -2.67
C ASN A 266 -15.42 -9.56 -3.76
N VAL A 267 -15.38 -9.99 -5.03
CA VAL A 267 -15.04 -9.12 -6.17
C VAL A 267 -16.31 -8.81 -6.96
N ASN A 268 -16.59 -7.54 -7.15
CA ASN A 268 -17.78 -7.10 -7.87
C ASN A 268 -17.67 -7.35 -9.40
N GLY A 269 -18.80 -7.63 -10.04
CA GLY A 269 -18.89 -7.96 -11.47
C GLY A 269 -18.28 -6.90 -12.40
N PRO A 270 -18.61 -5.61 -12.25
CA PRO A 270 -18.00 -4.54 -13.04
C PRO A 270 -16.47 -4.49 -12.91
N ALA A 271 -15.91 -4.75 -11.72
CA ALA A 271 -14.45 -4.80 -11.53
C ALA A 271 -13.82 -5.99 -12.28
N ILE A 272 -14.47 -7.17 -12.30
CA ILE A 272 -14.00 -8.33 -13.05
C ILE A 272 -13.93 -7.98 -14.55
N GLN A 273 -14.98 -7.43 -15.13
CA GLN A 273 -15.05 -7.10 -16.55
C GLN A 273 -14.04 -6.02 -16.94
N ALA A 274 -13.98 -4.94 -16.16
CA ALA A 274 -13.02 -3.86 -16.40
C ALA A 274 -11.57 -4.31 -16.19
N GLY A 275 -11.32 -5.18 -15.21
CA GLY A 275 -10.01 -5.75 -14.93
C GLY A 275 -9.48 -6.60 -16.08
N ILE A 276 -10.32 -7.47 -16.67
CA ILE A 276 -9.97 -8.27 -17.85
C ILE A 276 -9.59 -7.36 -19.02
N ALA A 277 -10.42 -6.35 -19.30
CA ALA A 277 -10.16 -5.40 -20.38
C ALA A 277 -8.87 -4.58 -20.16
N ALA A 278 -8.61 -4.15 -18.92
CA ALA A 278 -7.41 -3.42 -18.56
C ALA A 278 -6.12 -4.25 -18.69
N LEU A 279 -6.17 -5.55 -18.37
CA LEU A 279 -5.04 -6.48 -18.55
C LEU A 279 -4.67 -6.68 -20.03
N ALA A 280 -5.65 -6.62 -20.92
CA ALA A 280 -5.45 -6.78 -22.36
C ALA A 280 -4.91 -5.50 -23.03
N ASP A 281 -4.96 -4.34 -22.36
CA ASP A 281 -4.56 -3.04 -22.93
C ASP A 281 -3.10 -2.72 -22.60
N ASP A 282 -2.18 -3.42 -23.26
CA ASP A 282 -0.74 -3.19 -23.14
C ASP A 282 -0.31 -1.79 -23.56
N ALA A 283 -1.01 -1.19 -24.52
CA ALA A 283 -0.70 0.14 -25.01
C ALA A 283 -0.96 1.19 -23.91
N HIS A 284 -2.04 1.06 -23.16
CA HIS A 284 -2.35 1.94 -22.03
C HIS A 284 -1.31 1.81 -20.90
N VAL A 285 -0.92 0.58 -20.55
CA VAL A 285 0.13 0.31 -19.55
C VAL A 285 1.46 0.93 -20.01
N ALA A 286 1.86 0.71 -21.26
CA ALA A 286 3.08 1.30 -21.83
C ALA A 286 3.05 2.83 -21.81
N ALA A 287 1.91 3.46 -22.13
CA ALA A 287 1.75 4.91 -22.06
C ALA A 287 1.87 5.44 -20.62
N ALA A 288 1.29 4.73 -19.64
CA ALA A 288 1.40 5.11 -18.22
C ALA A 288 2.85 4.99 -17.69
N VAL A 289 3.56 3.94 -18.10
CA VAL A 289 4.99 3.77 -17.81
C VAL A 289 5.80 4.91 -18.42
N ALA A 290 5.66 5.17 -19.71
CA ALA A 290 6.38 6.22 -20.42
C ALA A 290 6.12 7.62 -19.82
N HIS A 291 4.88 7.88 -19.42
CA HIS A 291 4.53 9.12 -18.72
C HIS A 291 5.30 9.24 -17.39
N ASN A 292 5.33 8.16 -16.62
CA ASN A 292 6.04 8.16 -15.33
C ASN A 292 7.56 8.28 -15.52
N GLU A 293 8.15 7.58 -16.50
CA GLU A 293 9.58 7.66 -16.83
C GLU A 293 10.02 9.08 -17.23
N ARG A 294 9.13 9.84 -17.87
CA ARG A 294 9.38 11.24 -18.20
C ARG A 294 9.28 12.17 -17.00
N TRP A 295 8.21 12.04 -16.21
CA TRP A 295 7.85 13.06 -15.23
C TRP A 295 8.39 12.82 -13.83
N LEU A 296 8.64 11.59 -13.42
CA LEU A 296 9.21 11.28 -12.10
C LEU A 296 10.60 11.90 -11.92
N PRO A 297 11.59 11.67 -12.83
CA PRO A 297 12.91 12.28 -12.71
C PRO A 297 12.87 13.80 -12.89
N TRP A 298 12.02 14.33 -13.78
CA TRP A 298 11.86 15.77 -13.94
C TRP A 298 11.39 16.44 -12.65
N LEU A 299 10.34 15.89 -12.01
CA LEU A 299 9.85 16.40 -10.73
C LEU A 299 10.94 16.35 -9.64
N ALA A 300 11.67 15.25 -9.54
CA ALA A 300 12.76 15.12 -8.57
C ALA A 300 13.80 16.22 -8.77
N GLN A 301 14.29 16.39 -9.99
CA GLN A 301 15.30 17.38 -10.34
C GLN A 301 14.83 18.83 -10.05
N GLU A 302 13.61 19.19 -10.47
CA GLU A 302 13.09 20.55 -10.26
C GLU A 302 12.87 20.84 -8.77
N ILE A 303 12.40 19.85 -7.99
CA ILE A 303 12.19 20.02 -6.55
C ILE A 303 13.54 20.11 -5.81
N GLU A 304 14.53 19.32 -6.19
CA GLU A 304 15.88 19.39 -5.63
C GLU A 304 16.57 20.73 -5.95
N ALA A 305 16.31 21.30 -7.15
CA ALA A 305 16.80 22.62 -7.51
C ALA A 305 16.21 23.76 -6.63
N LEU A 306 15.09 23.51 -5.94
CA LEU A 306 14.54 24.42 -4.93
C LEU A 306 15.20 24.29 -3.54
N GLY A 307 16.17 23.38 -3.39
CA GLY A 307 16.84 23.10 -2.11
C GLY A 307 16.08 22.11 -1.21
N LEU A 308 15.07 21.41 -1.73
CA LEU A 308 14.36 20.35 -1.01
C LEU A 308 14.99 18.99 -1.30
N LYS A 309 15.10 18.13 -0.28
CA LYS A 309 15.58 16.76 -0.47
C LYS A 309 14.42 15.88 -1.00
N VAL A 310 14.71 15.05 -2.02
CA VAL A 310 13.79 14.07 -2.56
C VAL A 310 14.36 12.66 -2.36
N THR A 311 13.56 11.72 -1.85
CA THR A 311 13.98 10.32 -1.78
C THR A 311 13.91 9.70 -3.17
N PRO A 312 14.98 9.03 -3.66
CA PRO A 312 14.96 8.31 -4.93
C PRO A 312 13.81 7.29 -4.97
N SER A 313 12.99 7.35 -6.01
CA SER A 313 11.80 6.51 -6.14
C SER A 313 11.79 5.73 -7.46
N VAL A 314 11.22 4.52 -7.42
CA VAL A 314 10.92 3.72 -8.61
C VAL A 314 9.41 3.46 -8.78
N GLY A 315 8.59 4.12 -7.95
CA GLY A 315 7.12 4.10 -8.08
C GLY A 315 6.59 5.23 -8.96
N ASN A 316 5.30 5.56 -8.81
CA ASN A 316 4.68 6.71 -9.48
C ASN A 316 4.46 7.90 -8.54
N PHE A 317 5.37 8.08 -7.60
CA PHE A 317 5.33 9.14 -6.60
C PHE A 317 6.73 9.44 -6.06
N LEU A 318 6.89 10.60 -5.45
CA LEU A 318 8.10 11.04 -4.74
C LEU A 318 7.78 11.29 -3.28
N LEU A 319 8.79 11.09 -2.42
CA LEU A 319 8.77 11.56 -1.04
C LEU A 319 9.66 12.81 -0.95
N VAL A 320 9.03 13.95 -0.69
CA VAL A 320 9.67 15.27 -0.60
C VAL A 320 9.83 15.65 0.87
N HIS A 321 11.05 15.96 1.28
CA HIS A 321 11.40 16.33 2.64
C HIS A 321 11.50 17.85 2.78
N PHE A 322 10.90 18.36 3.84
CA PHE A 322 10.90 19.80 4.16
C PHE A 322 11.77 20.09 5.38
N PRO A 323 12.36 21.28 5.47
CA PRO A 323 13.01 21.72 6.69
C PRO A 323 12.05 21.68 7.88
N GLY A 324 12.56 21.40 9.09
CA GLY A 324 11.78 21.46 10.33
C GLY A 324 11.53 22.88 10.86
N GLU A 325 11.97 23.91 10.14
CA GLU A 325 11.93 25.32 10.51
C GLU A 325 10.51 25.88 10.39
N LYS A 326 10.13 26.75 11.33
CA LYS A 326 8.84 27.44 11.33
C LYS A 326 8.62 28.19 10.00
N GLY A 327 7.46 27.98 9.38
CA GLY A 327 7.11 28.58 8.10
C GLY A 327 7.62 27.78 6.87
N ARG A 328 8.42 26.70 7.08
CA ARG A 328 8.95 25.83 6.02
C ARG A 328 8.74 24.34 6.27
N THR A 329 7.89 23.98 7.25
CA THR A 329 7.58 22.59 7.56
C THR A 329 6.74 21.95 6.47
N ALA A 330 6.69 20.61 6.46
CA ALA A 330 5.78 19.88 5.58
C ALA A 330 4.31 20.26 5.79
N LYS A 331 3.91 20.58 7.04
CA LYS A 331 2.57 21.07 7.37
C LYS A 331 2.29 22.44 6.74
N ASP A 332 3.26 23.37 6.79
CA ASP A 332 3.14 24.69 6.17
C ASP A 332 3.05 24.57 4.64
N ALA A 333 3.87 23.69 4.04
CA ALA A 333 3.85 23.38 2.61
C ALA A 333 2.51 22.75 2.19
N ASP A 334 1.98 21.77 2.95
CA ASP A 334 0.67 21.14 2.68
C ASP A 334 -0.46 22.16 2.67
N ALA A 335 -0.46 23.08 3.66
CA ALA A 335 -1.45 24.15 3.74
C ALA A 335 -1.33 25.12 2.55
N PHE A 336 -0.09 25.53 2.20
CA PHE A 336 0.16 26.44 1.09
C PHE A 336 -0.21 25.81 -0.26
N LEU A 337 0.19 24.58 -0.52
CA LEU A 337 -0.15 23.83 -1.73
C LEU A 337 -1.67 23.63 -1.85
N SER A 338 -2.34 23.27 -0.75
CA SER A 338 -3.79 23.09 -0.71
C SER A 338 -4.54 24.37 -1.03
N ALA A 339 -4.05 25.55 -0.56
CA ALA A 339 -4.62 26.84 -0.92
C ALA A 339 -4.49 27.17 -2.42
N HIS A 340 -3.56 26.51 -3.14
CA HIS A 340 -3.36 26.64 -4.59
C HIS A 340 -3.94 25.47 -5.39
N GLY A 341 -4.86 24.69 -4.82
CA GLY A 341 -5.52 23.59 -5.53
C GLY A 341 -4.71 22.29 -5.61
N LEU A 342 -3.57 22.18 -4.94
CA LEU A 342 -2.68 21.02 -4.98
C LEU A 342 -2.81 20.19 -3.70
N VAL A 343 -3.26 18.94 -3.82
CA VAL A 343 -3.51 18.05 -2.68
C VAL A 343 -2.49 16.93 -2.65
N LEU A 344 -1.47 17.06 -1.79
CA LEU A 344 -0.45 16.05 -1.55
C LEU A 344 -0.80 15.17 -0.34
N ARG A 345 0.00 14.15 -0.09
CA ARG A 345 -0.17 13.22 1.05
C ARG A 345 0.79 13.54 2.19
N GLY A 346 0.27 14.00 3.33
CA GLY A 346 1.02 14.02 4.57
C GLY A 346 1.32 12.60 5.04
N VAL A 347 2.57 12.35 5.45
CA VAL A 347 3.04 11.01 5.83
C VAL A 347 3.52 10.92 7.28
N ALA A 348 3.03 11.82 8.14
CA ALA A 348 3.35 11.79 9.57
C ALA A 348 2.98 10.48 10.26
N ALA A 349 1.86 9.85 9.85
CA ALA A 349 1.44 8.54 10.37
C ALA A 349 2.40 7.39 10.03
N TYR A 350 3.31 7.62 9.08
CA TYR A 350 4.41 6.71 8.74
C TYR A 350 5.71 7.01 9.49
N GLY A 351 5.68 7.87 10.50
CA GLY A 351 6.90 8.32 11.19
C GLY A 351 7.69 9.43 10.46
N LEU A 352 7.12 10.03 9.42
CA LEU A 352 7.77 11.03 8.56
C LEU A 352 7.05 12.39 8.62
N PRO A 353 7.04 13.07 9.79
CA PRO A 353 6.26 14.30 9.98
C PRO A 353 6.71 15.47 9.10
N ASN A 354 7.97 15.49 8.66
CA ASN A 354 8.56 16.55 7.83
C ASN A 354 8.62 16.18 6.34
N ALA A 355 7.78 15.27 5.88
CA ALA A 355 7.71 14.89 4.48
C ALA A 355 6.29 14.92 3.93
N LEU A 356 6.18 15.13 2.61
CA LEU A 356 4.96 14.96 1.82
C LEU A 356 5.22 13.96 0.69
N ARG A 357 4.29 13.06 0.46
CA ARG A 357 4.32 12.20 -0.72
C ARG A 357 3.55 12.85 -1.86
N LEU A 358 4.22 13.03 -2.98
CA LEU A 358 3.72 13.64 -4.21
C LEU A 358 3.52 12.55 -5.27
N THR A 359 2.30 12.33 -5.71
CA THR A 359 2.01 11.49 -6.88
C THR A 359 2.41 12.20 -8.18
N VAL A 360 2.99 11.48 -9.13
CA VAL A 360 3.24 12.00 -10.48
C VAL A 360 1.89 12.27 -11.16
N GLY A 361 1.61 13.54 -11.42
CA GLY A 361 0.37 14.03 -12.03
C GLY A 361 0.46 14.17 -13.54
N THR A 362 -0.51 14.87 -14.13
CA THR A 362 -0.43 15.35 -15.52
C THR A 362 0.71 16.37 -15.66
N GLU A 363 1.16 16.65 -16.87
CA GLU A 363 2.15 17.71 -17.12
C GLU A 363 1.76 19.04 -16.47
N GLU A 364 0.50 19.46 -16.65
CA GLU A 364 -0.03 20.68 -16.05
C GLU A 364 0.09 20.67 -14.52
N ALA A 365 -0.33 19.58 -13.88
CA ALA A 365 -0.25 19.41 -12.44
C ALA A 365 1.20 19.43 -11.93
N ASN A 366 2.11 18.73 -12.60
CA ASN A 366 3.51 18.64 -12.23
C ASN A 366 4.20 20.01 -12.29
N ARG A 367 3.97 20.76 -13.39
CA ARG A 367 4.49 22.13 -13.54
C ARG A 367 3.91 23.08 -12.49
N HIS A 368 2.62 22.94 -12.18
CA HIS A 368 1.96 23.74 -11.16
C HIS A 368 2.51 23.46 -9.75
N VAL A 369 2.78 22.18 -9.42
CA VAL A 369 3.44 21.81 -8.15
C VAL A 369 4.80 22.50 -8.01
N VAL A 370 5.65 22.41 -9.04
CA VAL A 370 7.01 23.02 -8.99
C VAL A 370 6.91 24.53 -8.83
N ALA A 371 6.06 25.20 -9.62
CA ALA A 371 5.87 26.64 -9.52
C ALA A 371 5.38 27.08 -8.14
N THR A 372 4.44 26.31 -7.56
CA THR A 372 3.88 26.62 -6.23
C THR A 372 4.89 26.34 -5.12
N LEU A 373 5.66 25.26 -5.20
CA LEU A 373 6.76 24.99 -4.25
C LEU A 373 7.84 26.08 -4.31
N LYS A 374 8.19 26.55 -5.51
CA LYS A 374 9.11 27.68 -5.67
C LYS A 374 8.62 28.94 -4.95
N ALA A 375 7.35 29.29 -5.13
CA ALA A 375 6.76 30.43 -4.43
C ALA A 375 6.73 30.24 -2.92
N PHE A 376 6.45 29.03 -2.44
CA PHE A 376 6.48 28.68 -1.01
C PHE A 376 7.90 28.86 -0.42
N MET A 377 8.93 28.37 -1.09
CA MET A 377 10.31 28.44 -0.62
C MET A 377 10.85 29.87 -0.57
N ILE A 378 10.47 30.73 -1.52
CA ILE A 378 10.83 32.16 -1.53
C ILE A 378 10.18 32.89 -0.35
N ARG A 379 8.90 32.63 -0.08
CA ARG A 379 8.13 33.29 0.98
C ARG A 379 8.66 32.96 2.38
N GLY A 380 9.09 31.72 2.62
CA GLY A 380 9.69 31.29 3.89
C GLY A 380 11.07 31.86 4.13
N GLY A 381 11.76 32.40 3.10
CA GLY A 381 13.06 33.03 3.20
C GLY A 381 13.02 34.55 3.51
N ALA A 382 11.88 35.20 3.33
CA ALA A 382 11.72 36.64 3.55
C ALA A 382 11.31 37.04 4.99
N GLY A 383 11.14 36.03 5.87
CA GLY A 383 10.71 36.23 7.26
C GLY A 383 11.71 35.72 8.31
N ALA A 384 12.97 35.47 7.93
CA ALA A 384 14.04 35.03 8.83
C ALA A 384 15.01 36.20 9.13
#